data_058102ecf4123cd50d32ef8be87242d5
#
_entry.id   058102ecf4123cd50d32ef8be87242d5
#
_cell.length_a   1.000
_cell.length_b   1.000
_cell.length_c   1.000
_cell.angle_alpha   90.00
_cell.angle_beta   90.00
_cell.angle_gamma   90.00
#
_symmetry.space_group_name_H-M   'P 1'
#
loop_
_entity.id
_entity.type
_entity.pdbx_description
1 polymer ?
#
loop_
_entity_poly.entity_id
_entity_poly.type
_entity_poly.pdbx_seq_one_letter_code
_entity_poly.pdbx_strand_id
1 'polypeptide(L)'
;YTDASNMDLTAGNLDSFEEKNIGVFKDNITEDVLNEWELKYGLHTQHVNVSNTAEVMDKLSKHEIDCFVSVEESRWEESDISPLTSIGETEIYFAINPERPDIKEALDSAMRRIKDDNPFYTDDLYRRYLSAQSSSFLSKEESEWIGQHGAIRIGYLNQDGGISSVDPSTGKLTGVITDYVDLAENCLQGQTLEFELNGYDTRSELLQALQDGKIDLIFHANQNPYFAETNGFALSDTLLTLNMAAITAKDSFDENKENVAAVEKDNFVLKAYLSYNYPQWKVMEYETSDAAVKAMQKGEADCIVSNSGTVSDYLKNNKLHSVFLTKEDDVSFAVQQGEPVLLSILNKTLTSMPTAQFSGAVVSYNASSRKVTAKDFIQDNLLAVS
;
A
#
# COMPACT_ATOMS: atom_id res chain seq x y z
N TYR A 1 -20.66 14.66 1.55
CA TYR A 1 -20.34 14.65 2.97
C TYR A 1 -21.60 14.55 3.81
N THR A 2 -21.53 13.87 4.95
CA THR A 2 -22.63 13.75 5.93
C THR A 2 -22.10 13.79 7.35
N ASP A 3 -22.97 13.86 8.34
CA ASP A 3 -22.60 13.62 9.74
C ASP A 3 -22.06 12.20 9.91
N ALA A 4 -20.93 12.05 10.61
CA ALA A 4 -20.26 10.76 10.78
C ALA A 4 -21.11 9.68 11.46
N SER A 5 -22.15 10.10 12.20
CA SER A 5 -23.13 9.19 12.82
C SER A 5 -24.25 8.74 11.87
N ASN A 6 -24.36 9.34 10.67
CA ASN A 6 -25.40 8.99 9.69
C ASN A 6 -25.00 7.73 8.92
N MET A 7 -25.55 6.60 9.34
CA MET A 7 -25.30 5.29 8.72
C MET A 7 -26.32 4.93 7.62
N ASP A 8 -27.27 5.81 7.32
CA ASP A 8 -28.33 5.54 6.31
C ASP A 8 -27.88 5.83 4.88
N LEU A 9 -26.84 6.66 4.72
CA LEU A 9 -26.28 7.01 3.43
C LEU A 9 -24.98 6.25 3.19
N THR A 10 -24.87 5.55 2.07
CA THR A 10 -23.65 4.78 1.71
C THR A 10 -23.28 4.97 0.26
N ALA A 11 -21.99 5.12 -0.01
CA ALA A 11 -21.45 5.22 -1.37
C ALA A 11 -21.75 3.99 -2.25
N GLY A 12 -21.81 2.81 -1.64
CA GLY A 12 -22.10 1.54 -2.34
C GLY A 12 -23.58 1.32 -2.68
N ASN A 13 -24.49 2.14 -2.13
CA ASN A 13 -25.93 2.04 -2.40
C ASN A 13 -26.48 3.39 -2.87
N LEU A 14 -26.50 3.61 -4.19
CA LEU A 14 -27.00 4.85 -4.76
C LEU A 14 -28.48 5.11 -4.44
N ASP A 15 -29.28 4.06 -4.29
CA ASP A 15 -30.70 4.20 -3.93
C ASP A 15 -30.89 4.84 -2.55
N SER A 16 -29.85 4.81 -1.69
CA SER A 16 -29.89 5.48 -0.38
C SER A 16 -29.99 7.00 -0.48
N PHE A 17 -29.66 7.58 -1.63
CA PHE A 17 -29.72 9.01 -1.87
C PHE A 17 -31.09 9.48 -2.45
N GLU A 18 -31.94 8.55 -2.88
CA GLU A 18 -33.23 8.89 -3.48
C GLU A 18 -34.11 9.68 -2.49
N GLU A 19 -34.68 10.78 -2.98
CA GLU A 19 -35.51 11.74 -2.20
C GLU A 19 -34.81 12.41 -1.00
N LYS A 20 -33.47 12.27 -0.84
CA LYS A 20 -32.72 12.89 0.25
C LYS A 20 -32.53 14.40 0.05
N ASN A 21 -32.47 15.12 1.17
CA ASN A 21 -32.20 16.54 1.21
C ASN A 21 -30.68 16.77 1.14
N ILE A 22 -30.19 17.29 0.02
CA ILE A 22 -28.77 17.54 -0.20
C ILE A 22 -28.46 19.03 -0.15
N GLY A 23 -27.60 19.43 0.78
CA GLY A 23 -27.12 20.80 0.88
C GLY A 23 -26.21 21.17 -0.30
N VAL A 24 -26.53 22.23 -1.03
CA VAL A 24 -25.69 22.77 -2.11
C VAL A 24 -25.39 24.24 -1.83
N PHE A 25 -24.12 24.64 -2.06
CA PHE A 25 -23.75 26.05 -1.88
C PHE A 25 -24.31 26.91 -3.00
N LYS A 26 -25.07 27.91 -2.62
CA LYS A 26 -25.69 28.82 -3.56
C LYS A 26 -24.66 29.53 -4.46
N ASP A 27 -24.97 29.64 -5.74
CA ASP A 27 -24.12 30.28 -6.77
C ASP A 27 -22.72 29.60 -6.88
N ASN A 28 -22.65 28.30 -6.63
CA ASN A 28 -21.43 27.50 -6.70
C ASN A 28 -21.59 26.34 -7.71
N ILE A 29 -20.49 25.92 -8.32
CA ILE A 29 -20.44 24.80 -9.27
C ILE A 29 -20.95 23.46 -8.68
N THR A 30 -21.03 23.34 -7.36
CA THR A 30 -21.47 22.11 -6.67
C THR A 30 -22.89 21.70 -7.05
N GLU A 31 -23.78 22.65 -7.36
CA GLU A 31 -25.13 22.33 -7.81
C GLU A 31 -25.12 21.73 -9.24
N ASP A 32 -24.27 22.26 -10.13
CA ASP A 32 -24.14 21.72 -11.48
C ASP A 32 -23.58 20.29 -11.46
N VAL A 33 -22.55 20.06 -10.62
CA VAL A 33 -21.95 18.74 -10.44
C VAL A 33 -22.97 17.74 -9.88
N LEU A 34 -23.80 18.14 -8.91
CA LEU A 34 -24.87 17.30 -8.37
C LEU A 34 -25.90 16.95 -9.44
N ASN A 35 -26.35 17.93 -10.22
CA ASN A 35 -27.30 17.71 -11.32
C ASN A 35 -26.76 16.72 -12.37
N GLU A 36 -25.48 16.83 -12.74
CA GLU A 36 -24.85 15.88 -13.66
C GLU A 36 -24.78 14.46 -13.09
N TRP A 37 -24.46 14.34 -11.80
CA TRP A 37 -24.43 13.07 -11.11
C TRP A 37 -25.81 12.42 -11.02
N GLU A 38 -26.85 13.17 -10.64
CA GLU A 38 -28.24 12.72 -10.63
C GLU A 38 -28.70 12.23 -12.01
N LEU A 39 -28.40 13.02 -13.05
CA LEU A 39 -28.74 12.63 -14.42
C LEU A 39 -28.06 11.34 -14.85
N LYS A 40 -26.77 11.17 -14.49
CA LYS A 40 -25.98 10.00 -14.83
C LYS A 40 -26.52 8.72 -14.22
N TYR A 41 -27.02 8.78 -13.01
CA TYR A 41 -27.46 7.60 -12.25
C TYR A 41 -28.98 7.48 -12.12
N GLY A 42 -29.74 8.44 -12.65
CA GLY A 42 -31.20 8.45 -12.61
C GLY A 42 -31.77 8.70 -11.22
N LEU A 43 -31.08 9.47 -10.40
CA LEU A 43 -31.47 9.79 -9.03
C LEU A 43 -32.29 11.09 -8.99
N HIS A 44 -33.15 11.20 -7.97
CA HIS A 44 -33.97 12.39 -7.71
C HIS A 44 -33.79 12.80 -6.25
N THR A 45 -32.97 13.83 -6.01
CA THR A 45 -32.74 14.34 -4.66
C THR A 45 -33.42 15.72 -4.47
N GLN A 46 -33.46 16.20 -3.23
CA GLN A 46 -34.01 17.53 -2.92
C GLN A 46 -32.86 18.49 -2.63
N HIS A 47 -32.66 19.49 -3.50
CA HIS A 47 -31.58 20.47 -3.31
C HIS A 47 -31.98 21.54 -2.28
N VAL A 48 -31.17 21.65 -1.24
CA VAL A 48 -31.33 22.64 -0.17
C VAL A 48 -30.21 23.66 -0.25
N ASN A 49 -30.51 24.90 -0.64
CA ASN A 49 -29.50 25.94 -0.71
C ASN A 49 -28.93 26.27 0.67
N VAL A 50 -27.62 26.35 0.76
CA VAL A 50 -26.84 26.78 1.93
C VAL A 50 -25.89 27.92 1.53
N SER A 51 -25.66 28.86 2.43
CA SER A 51 -24.86 30.05 2.13
C SER A 51 -23.42 29.94 2.65
N ASN A 52 -23.20 29.13 3.65
CA ASN A 52 -21.87 28.97 4.28
C ASN A 52 -21.81 27.69 5.14
N THR A 53 -20.61 27.34 5.57
CA THR A 53 -20.32 26.16 6.40
C THR A 53 -21.13 26.12 7.70
N ALA A 54 -21.32 27.26 8.38
CA ALA A 54 -22.07 27.28 9.63
C ALA A 54 -23.54 26.89 9.41
N GLU A 55 -24.13 27.32 8.30
CA GLU A 55 -25.50 26.94 7.91
C GLU A 55 -25.59 25.44 7.58
N VAL A 56 -24.59 24.88 6.90
CA VAL A 56 -24.50 23.43 6.66
C VAL A 56 -24.52 22.65 7.98
N MET A 57 -23.67 23.03 8.93
CA MET A 57 -23.57 22.36 10.22
C MET A 57 -24.88 22.47 11.04
N ASP A 58 -25.50 23.65 11.03
CA ASP A 58 -26.78 23.87 11.70
C ASP A 58 -27.89 22.99 11.08
N LYS A 59 -27.96 22.91 9.76
CA LYS A 59 -28.98 22.12 9.05
C LYS A 59 -28.76 20.61 9.20
N LEU A 60 -27.50 20.14 9.17
CA LEU A 60 -27.16 18.73 9.44
C LEU A 60 -27.60 18.35 10.86
N SER A 61 -27.23 19.15 11.86
CA SER A 61 -27.57 18.87 13.27
C SER A 61 -29.09 18.86 13.53
N LYS A 62 -29.86 19.55 12.72
CA LYS A 62 -31.35 19.59 12.78
C LYS A 62 -32.01 18.57 11.86
N HIS A 63 -31.25 17.77 11.13
CA HIS A 63 -31.72 16.84 10.10
C HIS A 63 -32.59 17.53 9.02
N GLU A 64 -32.31 18.81 8.72
CA GLU A 64 -32.92 19.55 7.61
C GLU A 64 -32.25 19.21 6.27
N ILE A 65 -31.01 18.77 6.31
CA ILE A 65 -30.29 18.14 5.21
C ILE A 65 -29.70 16.80 5.67
N ASP A 66 -29.68 15.81 4.80
CA ASP A 66 -29.12 14.48 5.06
C ASP A 66 -27.61 14.42 4.77
N CYS A 67 -27.20 15.17 3.77
CA CYS A 67 -25.80 15.33 3.35
C CYS A 67 -25.61 16.65 2.58
N PHE A 68 -24.37 16.94 2.16
CA PHE A 68 -24.08 18.14 1.38
C PHE A 68 -22.94 17.91 0.39
N VAL A 69 -22.90 18.73 -0.67
CA VAL A 69 -21.84 18.72 -1.67
C VAL A 69 -20.82 19.79 -1.35
N SER A 70 -19.56 19.42 -1.31
CA SER A 70 -18.44 20.35 -1.17
C SER A 70 -17.22 19.82 -1.91
N VAL A 71 -16.26 20.71 -2.17
CA VAL A 71 -14.92 20.30 -2.61
C VAL A 71 -14.23 19.49 -1.51
N GLU A 72 -13.33 18.61 -1.89
CA GLU A 72 -12.56 17.81 -0.94
C GLU A 72 -11.65 18.73 -0.13
N GLU A 73 -11.88 18.80 1.17
CA GLU A 73 -11.14 19.67 2.09
C GLU A 73 -10.96 19.00 3.45
N SER A 74 -9.77 19.21 4.05
CA SER A 74 -9.40 18.69 5.35
C SER A 74 -10.19 19.22 6.54
N ARG A 75 -10.80 20.38 6.42
CA ARG A 75 -11.49 21.07 7.53
C ARG A 75 -12.74 20.33 8.05
N TRP A 76 -13.29 19.41 7.28
CA TRP A 76 -14.51 18.68 7.66
C TRP A 76 -14.29 17.67 8.76
N GLU A 77 -13.07 17.14 8.92
CA GLU A 77 -12.73 16.18 9.97
C GLU A 77 -12.84 16.75 11.38
N GLU A 78 -12.49 18.01 11.58
CA GLU A 78 -12.59 18.68 12.87
C GLU A 78 -14.04 18.84 13.35
N SER A 79 -15.02 18.48 12.51
CA SER A 79 -16.44 18.74 12.70
C SER A 79 -17.32 17.48 12.73
N ASP A 80 -16.76 16.29 12.92
CA ASP A 80 -17.47 15.00 12.88
C ASP A 80 -18.22 14.78 11.55
N ILE A 81 -17.69 15.28 10.43
CA ILE A 81 -18.22 15.13 9.10
C ILE A 81 -17.43 14.05 8.35
N SER A 82 -18.14 13.09 7.78
CA SER A 82 -17.52 12.05 6.97
C SER A 82 -17.79 12.22 5.47
N PRO A 83 -16.81 11.90 4.60
CA PRO A 83 -17.04 11.82 3.17
C PRO A 83 -17.92 10.60 2.84
N LEU A 84 -18.84 10.75 1.89
CA LEU A 84 -19.67 9.65 1.39
C LEU A 84 -19.11 9.10 0.07
N THR A 85 -19.09 9.95 -0.95
CA THR A 85 -18.66 9.58 -2.29
C THR A 85 -18.21 10.79 -3.09
N SER A 86 -17.37 10.59 -4.10
CA SER A 86 -17.07 11.61 -5.11
C SER A 86 -18.18 11.57 -6.17
N ILE A 87 -18.81 12.71 -6.41
CA ILE A 87 -19.90 12.83 -7.39
C ILE A 87 -19.45 13.49 -8.71
N GLY A 88 -18.24 14.02 -8.74
CA GLY A 88 -17.67 14.65 -9.93
C GLY A 88 -16.30 15.27 -9.65
N GLU A 89 -15.72 15.85 -10.70
CA GLU A 89 -14.42 16.52 -10.64
C GLU A 89 -14.58 17.95 -11.16
N THR A 90 -13.82 18.87 -10.59
CA THR A 90 -13.75 20.24 -11.07
C THR A 90 -12.31 20.62 -11.39
N GLU A 91 -12.12 21.31 -12.51
CA GLU A 91 -10.80 21.78 -12.90
C GLU A 91 -10.43 23.05 -12.11
N ILE A 92 -9.20 23.09 -11.60
CA ILE A 92 -8.66 24.24 -10.88
C ILE A 92 -7.64 24.95 -11.77
N TYR A 93 -7.77 26.27 -11.88
CA TYR A 93 -6.93 27.10 -12.73
C TYR A 93 -6.24 28.21 -11.95
N PHE A 94 -5.03 28.58 -12.38
CA PHE A 94 -4.42 29.84 -11.98
C PHE A 94 -5.05 31.00 -12.75
N ALA A 95 -5.66 31.95 -12.04
CA ALA A 95 -6.09 33.20 -12.63
C ALA A 95 -4.91 34.18 -12.73
N ILE A 96 -4.57 34.59 -13.94
CA ILE A 96 -3.42 35.46 -14.22
C ILE A 96 -3.93 36.75 -14.87
N ASN A 97 -3.36 37.90 -14.47
CA ASN A 97 -3.65 39.16 -15.10
C ASN A 97 -3.35 39.08 -16.62
N PRO A 98 -4.32 39.40 -17.51
CA PRO A 98 -4.14 39.32 -18.96
C PRO A 98 -2.96 40.16 -19.48
N GLU A 99 -2.54 41.18 -18.76
CA GLU A 99 -1.38 42.03 -19.11
C GLU A 99 -0.05 41.40 -18.73
N ARG A 100 -0.06 40.19 -18.15
CA ARG A 100 1.16 39.47 -17.73
C ARG A 100 1.29 38.09 -18.42
N PRO A 101 1.35 38.05 -19.76
CA PRO A 101 1.53 36.82 -20.52
C PRO A 101 2.84 36.10 -20.16
N ASP A 102 3.87 36.84 -19.72
CA ASP A 102 5.14 36.29 -19.21
C ASP A 102 4.95 35.34 -18.01
N ILE A 103 4.06 35.68 -17.10
CA ILE A 103 3.73 34.82 -15.95
C ILE A 103 3.01 33.54 -16.41
N LYS A 104 2.07 33.69 -17.35
CA LYS A 104 1.36 32.54 -17.92
C LYS A 104 2.33 31.54 -18.55
N GLU A 105 3.24 32.03 -19.40
CA GLU A 105 4.22 31.21 -20.10
C GLU A 105 5.19 30.51 -19.12
N ALA A 106 5.62 31.22 -18.08
CA ALA A 106 6.48 30.66 -17.04
C ALA A 106 5.76 29.55 -16.23
N LEU A 107 4.50 29.75 -15.85
CA LEU A 107 3.69 28.75 -15.13
C LEU A 107 3.41 27.53 -16.01
N ASP A 108 2.97 27.74 -17.25
CA ASP A 108 2.73 26.63 -18.20
C ASP A 108 4.00 25.80 -18.44
N SER A 109 5.16 26.45 -18.49
CA SER A 109 6.45 25.76 -18.62
C SER A 109 6.81 24.99 -17.36
N ALA A 110 6.60 25.56 -16.17
CA ALA A 110 6.87 24.91 -14.90
C ALA A 110 5.96 23.69 -14.70
N MET A 111 4.66 23.80 -15.00
CA MET A 111 3.70 22.70 -14.90
C MET A 111 4.04 21.54 -15.85
N ARG A 112 4.48 21.87 -17.09
CA ARG A 112 4.95 20.82 -18.01
C ARG A 112 6.17 20.09 -17.45
N ARG A 113 7.17 20.84 -16.97
CA ARG A 113 8.37 20.23 -16.39
C ARG A 113 8.05 19.32 -15.19
N ILE A 114 7.16 19.74 -14.30
CA ILE A 114 6.74 18.91 -13.17
C ILE A 114 6.13 17.60 -13.67
N LYS A 115 5.23 17.65 -14.66
CA LYS A 115 4.61 16.45 -15.25
C LYS A 115 5.60 15.56 -16.00
N ASP A 116 6.61 16.17 -16.67
CA ASP A 116 7.64 15.43 -17.39
C ASP A 116 8.63 14.75 -16.42
N ASP A 117 9.00 15.44 -15.32
CA ASP A 117 9.93 14.93 -14.32
C ASP A 117 9.29 13.88 -13.40
N ASN A 118 8.00 14.03 -13.08
CA ASN A 118 7.22 13.07 -12.28
C ASN A 118 5.76 13.02 -12.78
N PRO A 119 5.42 12.07 -13.67
CA PRO A 119 4.04 11.89 -14.17
C PRO A 119 3.00 11.66 -13.08
N PHE A 120 3.41 11.14 -11.91
CA PHE A 120 2.53 10.83 -10.76
C PHE A 120 2.52 11.93 -9.70
N TYR A 121 3.08 13.10 -9.99
CA TYR A 121 3.20 14.19 -9.01
C TYR A 121 1.83 14.64 -8.45
N THR A 122 0.81 14.69 -9.29
CA THR A 122 -0.55 15.05 -8.86
C THR A 122 -1.13 13.99 -7.92
N ASP A 123 -0.92 12.71 -8.22
CA ASP A 123 -1.37 11.60 -7.38
C ASP A 123 -0.62 11.57 -6.04
N ASP A 124 0.67 11.91 -6.05
CA ASP A 124 1.46 12.04 -4.83
C ASP A 124 0.97 13.19 -3.95
N LEU A 125 0.61 14.34 -4.55
CA LEU A 125 0.03 15.46 -3.82
C LEU A 125 -1.35 15.11 -3.27
N TYR A 126 -2.19 14.46 -4.08
CA TYR A 126 -3.51 14.00 -3.65
C TYR A 126 -3.40 13.06 -2.45
N ARG A 127 -2.58 12.02 -2.56
CA ARG A 127 -2.31 11.08 -1.45
C ARG A 127 -1.78 11.77 -0.20
N ARG A 128 -0.91 12.76 -0.35
CA ARG A 128 -0.28 13.46 0.78
C ARG A 128 -1.20 14.42 1.51
N TYR A 129 -2.09 15.10 0.80
CA TYR A 129 -2.82 16.23 1.35
C TYR A 129 -4.34 16.06 1.37
N LEU A 130 -4.89 15.14 0.60
CA LEU A 130 -6.32 14.97 0.45
C LEU A 130 -6.82 13.56 0.83
N SER A 131 -6.16 12.51 0.38
CA SER A 131 -6.64 11.14 0.60
C SER A 131 -6.51 10.65 2.04
N ALA A 132 -5.51 11.14 2.79
CA ALA A 132 -5.28 10.69 4.18
C ALA A 132 -6.48 10.95 5.10
N GLN A 133 -7.32 11.88 4.76
CA GLN A 133 -8.41 12.36 5.60
C GLN A 133 -9.76 11.70 5.28
N SER A 134 -10.02 11.40 4.00
CA SER A 134 -11.23 10.67 3.61
C SER A 134 -11.11 9.17 3.82
N SER A 135 -9.88 8.65 3.97
CA SER A 135 -9.62 7.22 4.09
C SER A 135 -9.84 6.64 5.47
N SER A 136 -9.85 7.46 6.53
CA SER A 136 -10.05 6.97 7.90
C SER A 136 -11.49 6.61 8.25
N PHE A 137 -12.45 7.00 7.40
CA PHE A 137 -13.88 6.70 7.61
C PHE A 137 -14.30 5.43 6.86
N LEU A 138 -15.02 4.58 7.56
CA LEU A 138 -15.59 3.38 6.97
C LEU A 138 -16.99 3.66 6.41
N SER A 139 -17.31 3.05 5.27
CA SER A 139 -18.68 2.98 4.79
C SER A 139 -19.52 2.10 5.70
N LYS A 140 -20.85 2.18 5.58
CA LYS A 140 -21.76 1.28 6.28
C LYS A 140 -21.46 -0.19 5.97
N GLU A 141 -21.23 -0.51 4.71
CA GLU A 141 -20.90 -1.86 4.26
C GLU A 141 -19.60 -2.39 4.90
N GLU A 142 -18.56 -1.55 4.96
CA GLU A 142 -17.29 -1.90 5.60
C GLU A 142 -17.44 -2.10 7.10
N SER A 143 -18.22 -1.23 7.78
CA SER A 143 -18.50 -1.35 9.21
C SER A 143 -19.32 -2.61 9.53
N GLU A 144 -20.33 -2.93 8.71
CA GLU A 144 -21.10 -4.15 8.83
C GLU A 144 -20.23 -5.39 8.56
N TRP A 145 -19.37 -5.33 7.56
CA TRP A 145 -18.45 -6.42 7.24
C TRP A 145 -17.52 -6.71 8.43
N ILE A 146 -16.89 -5.70 9.03
CA ILE A 146 -16.02 -5.84 10.22
C ILE A 146 -16.80 -6.47 11.36
N GLY A 147 -18.02 -5.98 11.64
CA GLY A 147 -18.86 -6.47 12.73
C GLY A 147 -19.31 -7.92 12.55
N GLN A 148 -19.46 -8.39 11.32
CA GLN A 148 -19.89 -9.76 11.00
C GLN A 148 -18.69 -10.71 10.85
N HIS A 149 -17.58 -10.24 10.31
CA HIS A 149 -16.41 -11.06 10.03
C HIS A 149 -15.63 -11.39 11.31
N GLY A 150 -15.50 -10.41 12.22
CA GLY A 150 -14.64 -10.51 13.39
C GLY A 150 -13.17 -10.26 13.05
N ALA A 151 -12.26 -11.01 13.66
CA ALA A 151 -10.84 -10.83 13.45
C ALA A 151 -10.40 -11.13 12.01
N ILE A 152 -9.64 -10.22 11.40
CA ILE A 152 -9.04 -10.37 10.07
C ILE A 152 -7.84 -11.33 10.20
N ARG A 153 -7.89 -12.45 9.47
CA ARG A 153 -6.88 -13.51 9.54
C ARG A 153 -5.74 -13.20 8.57
N ILE A 154 -4.59 -12.83 9.13
CA ILE A 154 -3.37 -12.51 8.37
C ILE A 154 -2.48 -13.74 8.27
N GLY A 155 -2.17 -14.18 7.05
CA GLY A 155 -1.13 -15.17 6.80
C GLY A 155 0.23 -14.50 6.53
N TYR A 156 1.30 -15.05 7.11
CA TYR A 156 2.66 -14.53 6.93
C TYR A 156 3.69 -15.66 6.90
N LEU A 157 4.90 -15.39 6.41
CA LEU A 157 6.02 -16.34 6.45
C LEU A 157 6.74 -16.26 7.81
N ASN A 158 7.03 -17.42 8.41
CA ASN A 158 7.75 -17.51 9.66
C ASN A 158 9.19 -16.98 9.58
N GLN A 159 9.76 -16.92 8.38
CA GLN A 159 11.11 -16.42 8.11
C GLN A 159 11.13 -15.62 6.81
N ASP A 160 10.87 -14.32 6.90
CA ASP A 160 10.91 -13.39 5.76
C ASP A 160 11.66 -12.09 6.11
N GLY A 161 12.86 -12.25 6.64
CA GLY A 161 13.73 -11.14 7.00
C GLY A 161 13.08 -10.15 7.97
N GLY A 162 13.24 -8.85 7.72
CA GLY A 162 12.65 -7.81 8.55
C GLY A 162 11.15 -7.58 8.35
N ILE A 163 10.51 -8.32 7.45
CA ILE A 163 9.06 -8.23 7.20
C ILE A 163 8.29 -9.03 8.24
N SER A 164 8.66 -10.31 8.41
CA SER A 164 8.11 -11.21 9.44
C SER A 164 9.16 -12.23 9.84
N SER A 165 9.41 -12.39 11.13
CA SER A 165 10.37 -13.34 11.66
C SER A 165 9.91 -13.88 13.01
N VAL A 166 9.78 -15.21 13.11
CA VAL A 166 9.46 -15.89 14.36
C VAL A 166 10.73 -16.41 14.98
N ASP A 167 11.03 -16.00 16.23
CA ASP A 167 12.15 -16.55 16.98
C ASP A 167 11.85 -18.02 17.33
N PRO A 168 12.64 -18.98 16.83
CA PRO A 168 12.35 -20.39 17.03
C PRO A 168 12.44 -20.84 18.50
N SER A 169 13.08 -20.06 19.37
CA SER A 169 13.25 -20.39 20.78
C SER A 169 12.13 -19.86 21.67
N THR A 170 11.53 -18.74 21.30
CA THR A 170 10.51 -18.05 22.09
C THR A 170 9.13 -18.05 21.44
N GLY A 171 9.04 -18.35 20.13
CA GLY A 171 7.83 -18.22 19.33
C GLY A 171 7.39 -16.76 19.09
N LYS A 172 8.22 -15.77 19.47
CA LYS A 172 7.87 -14.36 19.33
C LYS A 172 8.00 -13.92 17.87
N LEU A 173 6.92 -13.37 17.33
CA LEU A 173 6.90 -12.71 16.03
C LEU A 173 7.48 -11.30 16.16
N THR A 174 8.29 -10.91 15.19
CA THR A 174 8.86 -9.57 15.02
C THR A 174 8.88 -9.20 13.53
N GLY A 175 8.99 -7.94 13.20
CA GLY A 175 9.04 -7.44 11.83
C GLY A 175 8.00 -6.35 11.56
N VAL A 176 8.00 -5.85 10.33
CA VAL A 176 7.05 -4.80 9.89
C VAL A 176 5.59 -5.23 10.10
N ILE A 177 5.30 -6.54 10.05
CA ILE A 177 3.96 -7.06 10.33
C ILE A 177 3.46 -6.64 11.72
N THR A 178 4.33 -6.63 12.74
CA THR A 178 3.93 -6.22 14.09
C THR A 178 3.66 -4.72 14.16
N ASP A 179 4.47 -3.91 13.48
CA ASP A 179 4.27 -2.47 13.41
C ASP A 179 2.97 -2.13 12.66
N TYR A 180 2.68 -2.87 11.57
CA TYR A 180 1.43 -2.70 10.85
C TYR A 180 0.22 -3.01 11.74
N VAL A 181 0.19 -4.16 12.38
CA VAL A 181 -0.94 -4.58 13.23
C VAL A 181 -1.17 -3.58 14.36
N ASP A 182 -0.11 -3.18 15.07
CA ASP A 182 -0.19 -2.23 16.18
C ASP A 182 -0.77 -0.86 15.74
N LEU A 183 -0.41 -0.40 14.52
CA LEU A 183 -0.94 0.84 13.97
C LEU A 183 -2.35 0.69 13.39
N ALA A 184 -2.63 -0.44 12.72
CA ALA A 184 -3.89 -0.67 12.01
C ALA A 184 -5.06 -0.86 12.97
N GLU A 185 -4.81 -1.42 14.16
CA GLU A 185 -5.83 -1.76 15.14
C GLU A 185 -6.78 -0.60 15.44
N ASN A 186 -6.26 0.64 15.50
CA ASN A 186 -7.03 1.83 15.87
C ASN A 186 -6.90 2.99 14.86
N CYS A 187 -6.45 2.74 13.63
CA CYS A 187 -6.22 3.82 12.65
C CYS A 187 -7.51 4.31 11.97
N LEU A 188 -8.58 3.53 12.01
CA LEU A 188 -9.86 3.87 11.39
C LEU A 188 -10.81 4.47 12.43
N GLN A 189 -11.43 5.60 12.09
CA GLN A 189 -12.30 6.30 13.03
C GLN A 189 -13.56 5.48 13.39
N GLY A 190 -13.81 5.36 14.68
CA GLY A 190 -15.01 4.70 15.21
C GLY A 190 -15.01 3.18 15.16
N GLN A 191 -13.92 2.55 14.72
CA GLN A 191 -13.79 1.10 14.64
C GLN A 191 -12.41 0.63 15.11
N THR A 192 -12.41 -0.47 15.86
CA THR A 192 -11.17 -1.20 16.19
C THR A 192 -11.11 -2.45 15.32
N LEU A 193 -10.00 -2.64 14.62
CA LEU A 193 -9.75 -3.86 13.85
C LEU A 193 -9.11 -4.91 14.74
N GLU A 194 -9.61 -6.13 14.67
CA GLU A 194 -8.99 -7.28 15.33
C GLU A 194 -8.24 -8.11 14.31
N PHE A 195 -7.06 -8.60 14.65
CA PHE A 195 -6.21 -9.39 13.77
C PHE A 195 -5.86 -10.74 14.39
N GLU A 196 -5.89 -11.78 13.58
CA GLU A 196 -5.39 -13.12 13.90
C GLU A 196 -4.19 -13.44 13.00
N LEU A 197 -3.03 -13.72 13.60
CA LEU A 197 -1.76 -13.90 12.89
C LEU A 197 -1.44 -15.40 12.72
N ASN A 198 -1.31 -15.84 11.47
CA ASN A 198 -1.12 -17.23 11.09
C ASN A 198 0.19 -17.40 10.31
N GLY A 199 1.20 -18.03 10.93
CA GLY A 199 2.53 -18.24 10.35
C GLY A 199 2.61 -19.51 9.50
N TYR A 200 3.33 -19.42 8.37
CA TYR A 200 3.59 -20.51 7.44
C TYR A 200 5.08 -20.62 7.16
N ASP A 201 5.56 -21.84 6.88
CA ASP A 201 6.99 -22.06 6.61
C ASP A 201 7.34 -21.86 5.13
N THR A 202 6.38 -22.06 4.22
CA THR A 202 6.59 -21.94 2.78
C THR A 202 5.57 -21.01 2.12
N ARG A 203 5.99 -20.39 1.01
CA ARG A 203 5.10 -19.54 0.19
C ARG A 203 3.96 -20.33 -0.42
N SER A 204 4.20 -21.59 -0.77
CA SER A 204 3.18 -22.48 -1.33
C SER A 204 2.08 -22.80 -0.31
N GLU A 205 2.44 -23.05 0.96
CA GLU A 205 1.47 -23.27 2.04
C GLU A 205 0.65 -22.01 2.32
N LEU A 206 1.32 -20.85 2.35
CA LEU A 206 0.70 -19.54 2.56
C LEU A 206 -0.33 -19.23 1.46
N LEU A 207 0.04 -19.43 0.19
CA LEU A 207 -0.85 -19.24 -0.95
C LEU A 207 -2.05 -20.19 -0.91
N GLN A 208 -1.80 -21.47 -0.59
CA GLN A 208 -2.87 -22.45 -0.47
C GLN A 208 -3.84 -22.11 0.67
N ALA A 209 -3.33 -21.56 1.79
CA ALA A 209 -4.17 -21.14 2.90
C ALA A 209 -5.10 -20.00 2.52
N LEU A 210 -4.65 -19.03 1.69
CA LEU A 210 -5.50 -17.98 1.14
C LEU A 210 -6.58 -18.58 0.22
N GLN A 211 -6.19 -19.46 -0.70
CA GLN A 211 -7.12 -20.11 -1.64
C GLN A 211 -8.18 -20.96 -0.92
N ASP A 212 -7.79 -21.61 0.17
CA ASP A 212 -8.70 -22.42 1.00
C ASP A 212 -9.60 -21.57 1.95
N GLY A 213 -9.43 -20.25 1.99
CA GLY A 213 -10.14 -19.36 2.90
C GLY A 213 -9.79 -19.54 4.38
N LYS A 214 -8.62 -20.10 4.68
CA LYS A 214 -8.10 -20.24 6.05
C LYS A 214 -7.56 -18.92 6.61
N ILE A 215 -7.10 -18.06 5.73
CA ILE A 215 -6.66 -16.68 5.98
C ILE A 215 -7.40 -15.75 5.04
N ASP A 216 -7.53 -14.49 5.40
CA ASP A 216 -8.22 -13.46 4.63
C ASP A 216 -7.25 -12.69 3.73
N LEU A 217 -6.01 -12.56 4.18
CA LEU A 217 -4.96 -11.89 3.40
C LEU A 217 -3.58 -12.51 3.62
N ILE A 218 -2.72 -12.32 2.64
CA ILE A 218 -1.28 -12.58 2.73
C ILE A 218 -0.55 -11.28 3.05
N PHE A 219 0.28 -11.31 4.09
CA PHE A 219 1.28 -10.32 4.41
C PHE A 219 2.66 -10.87 4.04
N HIS A 220 3.28 -10.55 2.96
CA HIS A 220 3.10 -9.58 1.89
C HIS A 220 3.10 -10.28 0.52
N ALA A 221 2.69 -9.56 -0.51
CA ALA A 221 2.79 -9.99 -1.91
C ALA A 221 3.46 -8.91 -2.76
N ASN A 222 4.14 -9.35 -3.82
CA ASN A 222 4.69 -8.44 -4.82
C ASN A 222 3.57 -7.73 -5.59
N GLN A 223 3.71 -6.45 -5.86
CA GLN A 223 2.73 -5.65 -6.59
C GLN A 223 2.83 -5.90 -8.11
N ASN A 224 2.60 -7.14 -8.51
CA ASN A 224 2.51 -7.56 -9.90
C ASN A 224 1.07 -7.96 -10.23
N PRO A 225 0.29 -7.09 -10.91
CA PRO A 225 -1.11 -7.34 -11.22
C PRO A 225 -1.34 -8.61 -12.05
N TYR A 226 -0.46 -8.90 -13.01
CA TYR A 226 -0.56 -10.10 -13.84
C TYR A 226 -0.40 -11.38 -13.02
N PHE A 227 0.59 -11.39 -12.11
CA PHE A 227 0.78 -12.51 -11.21
C PHE A 227 -0.41 -12.68 -10.25
N ALA A 228 -0.93 -11.59 -9.71
CA ALA A 228 -2.09 -11.59 -8.83
C ALA A 228 -3.33 -12.17 -9.53
N GLU A 229 -3.66 -11.64 -10.70
CA GLU A 229 -4.81 -12.09 -11.50
C GLU A 229 -4.71 -13.58 -11.88
N THR A 230 -3.52 -14.02 -12.30
CA THR A 230 -3.28 -15.43 -12.69
C THR A 230 -3.45 -16.40 -11.51
N ASN A 231 -3.19 -15.94 -10.28
CA ASN A 231 -3.31 -16.75 -9.06
C ASN A 231 -4.63 -16.52 -8.31
N GLY A 232 -5.54 -15.70 -8.82
CA GLY A 232 -6.89 -15.52 -8.28
C GLY A 232 -6.94 -14.64 -7.03
N PHE A 233 -6.04 -13.66 -6.91
CA PHE A 233 -6.08 -12.68 -5.83
C PHE A 233 -6.02 -11.23 -6.33
N ALA A 234 -6.45 -10.30 -5.49
CA ALA A 234 -6.37 -8.86 -5.69
C ALA A 234 -5.34 -8.26 -4.73
N LEU A 235 -4.69 -7.18 -5.15
CA LEU A 235 -3.64 -6.51 -4.40
C LEU A 235 -4.15 -5.19 -3.81
N SER A 236 -3.72 -4.89 -2.59
CA SER A 236 -3.94 -3.57 -1.99
C SER A 236 -3.04 -2.50 -2.63
N ASP A 237 -3.22 -1.26 -2.21
CA ASP A 237 -2.22 -0.22 -2.40
C ASP A 237 -0.88 -0.65 -1.79
N THR A 238 0.21 0.05 -2.15
CA THR A 238 1.56 -0.26 -1.68
C THR A 238 1.67 -0.14 -0.16
N LEU A 239 2.03 -1.24 0.49
CA LEU A 239 2.36 -1.27 1.91
C LEU A 239 3.73 -0.64 2.17
N LEU A 240 4.73 -1.07 1.43
CA LEU A 240 6.10 -0.58 1.49
C LEU A 240 6.86 -0.86 0.19
N THR A 241 7.95 -0.14 -0.03
CA THR A 241 8.84 -0.32 -1.16
C THR A 241 10.18 -0.89 -0.70
N LEU A 242 10.64 -1.95 -1.33
CA LEU A 242 11.90 -2.62 -1.05
C LEU A 242 12.95 -2.25 -2.10
N ASN A 243 14.07 -1.71 -1.65
CA ASN A 243 15.24 -1.60 -2.52
C ASN A 243 15.83 -2.99 -2.77
N MET A 244 16.02 -3.35 -4.02
CA MET A 244 16.54 -4.64 -4.44
C MET A 244 18.02 -4.56 -4.78
N ALA A 245 18.75 -5.65 -4.57
CA ALA A 245 20.17 -5.74 -4.90
C ALA A 245 20.51 -7.08 -5.53
N ALA A 246 21.37 -7.05 -6.53
CA ALA A 246 22.06 -8.22 -7.05
C ALA A 246 23.29 -8.49 -6.18
N ILE A 247 23.43 -9.71 -5.70
CA ILE A 247 24.58 -10.22 -4.96
C ILE A 247 25.36 -11.09 -5.93
N THR A 248 26.63 -10.76 -6.14
CA THR A 248 27.47 -11.40 -7.16
C THR A 248 28.88 -11.65 -6.66
N ALA A 249 29.56 -12.63 -7.27
CA ALA A 249 30.99 -12.89 -7.09
C ALA A 249 31.83 -12.21 -8.19
N LYS A 250 31.21 -11.52 -9.17
CA LYS A 250 31.90 -10.85 -10.27
C LYS A 250 32.39 -9.48 -9.84
N ASP A 251 33.56 -9.06 -10.29
CA ASP A 251 34.14 -7.73 -10.03
C ASP A 251 33.29 -6.58 -10.63
N SER A 252 32.47 -6.88 -11.64
CA SER A 252 31.54 -5.92 -12.24
C SER A 252 30.22 -6.60 -12.57
N PHE A 253 29.12 -5.92 -12.29
CA PHE A 253 27.77 -6.34 -12.60
C PHE A 253 27.03 -5.20 -13.30
N ASP A 254 26.33 -5.51 -14.39
CA ASP A 254 25.55 -4.55 -15.17
C ASP A 254 24.13 -5.13 -15.36
N GLU A 255 23.15 -4.53 -14.69
CA GLU A 255 21.76 -4.98 -14.70
C GLU A 255 21.10 -4.89 -16.09
N ASN A 256 21.61 -4.06 -17.00
CA ASN A 256 21.05 -3.89 -18.34
C ASN A 256 21.47 -5.00 -19.33
N LYS A 257 22.41 -5.84 -18.94
CA LYS A 257 22.84 -6.98 -19.75
C LYS A 257 22.00 -8.22 -19.47
N GLU A 258 22.15 -9.20 -20.34
CA GLU A 258 21.67 -10.55 -20.08
C GLU A 258 22.43 -11.15 -18.89
N ASN A 259 21.72 -11.45 -17.80
CA ASN A 259 22.29 -12.09 -16.62
C ASN A 259 21.53 -13.39 -16.32
N VAL A 260 22.18 -14.27 -15.59
CA VAL A 260 21.56 -15.47 -15.04
C VAL A 260 21.37 -15.28 -13.55
N ALA A 261 20.11 -15.17 -13.10
CA ALA A 261 19.77 -15.08 -11.69
C ALA A 261 19.44 -16.45 -11.11
N ALA A 262 20.10 -16.81 -10.00
CA ALA A 262 19.79 -18.02 -9.26
C ALA A 262 18.68 -17.71 -8.23
N VAL A 263 17.58 -18.49 -8.27
CA VAL A 263 16.39 -18.28 -7.44
C VAL A 263 15.98 -19.61 -6.79
N GLU A 264 15.51 -19.55 -5.56
CA GLU A 264 14.90 -20.70 -4.91
C GLU A 264 13.58 -21.05 -5.58
N LYS A 265 13.30 -22.34 -5.77
CA LYS A 265 12.16 -22.85 -6.53
C LYS A 265 10.80 -22.40 -5.97
N ASP A 266 10.65 -22.34 -4.65
CA ASP A 266 9.43 -21.88 -3.97
C ASP A 266 9.29 -20.34 -3.98
N ASN A 267 10.34 -19.59 -4.38
CA ASN A 267 10.29 -18.14 -4.41
C ASN A 267 9.68 -17.58 -5.71
N PHE A 268 8.40 -17.88 -5.91
CA PHE A 268 7.66 -17.41 -7.08
C PHE A 268 7.48 -15.88 -7.11
N VAL A 269 7.51 -15.21 -5.94
CA VAL A 269 7.45 -13.75 -5.82
C VAL A 269 8.67 -13.11 -6.49
N LEU A 270 9.87 -13.59 -6.15
CA LEU A 270 11.10 -13.09 -6.77
C LEU A 270 11.17 -13.44 -8.27
N LYS A 271 10.67 -14.62 -8.66
CA LYS A 271 10.58 -14.98 -10.09
C LYS A 271 9.67 -14.01 -10.85
N ALA A 272 8.53 -13.65 -10.28
CA ALA A 272 7.62 -12.67 -10.87
C ALA A 272 8.27 -11.28 -10.98
N TYR A 273 8.94 -10.81 -9.92
CA TYR A 273 9.70 -9.57 -9.94
C TYR A 273 10.75 -9.54 -11.06
N LEU A 274 11.57 -10.58 -11.17
CA LEU A 274 12.61 -10.69 -12.19
C LEU A 274 12.03 -10.75 -13.60
N SER A 275 10.99 -11.54 -13.81
CA SER A 275 10.36 -11.67 -15.14
C SER A 275 9.73 -10.38 -15.63
N TYR A 276 9.20 -9.57 -14.71
CA TYR A 276 8.57 -8.28 -15.03
C TYR A 276 9.60 -7.18 -15.25
N ASN A 277 10.56 -7.03 -14.32
CA ASN A 277 11.50 -5.91 -14.32
C ASN A 277 12.75 -6.16 -15.17
N TYR A 278 13.16 -7.42 -15.35
CA TYR A 278 14.37 -7.83 -16.07
C TYR A 278 14.07 -8.97 -17.05
N PRO A 279 13.18 -8.76 -18.04
CA PRO A 279 12.76 -9.83 -18.97
C PRO A 279 13.91 -10.39 -19.81
N GLN A 280 15.04 -9.65 -19.91
CA GLN A 280 16.26 -10.10 -20.58
C GLN A 280 17.11 -11.06 -19.74
N TRP A 281 16.79 -11.21 -18.43
CA TRP A 281 17.53 -12.12 -17.56
C TRP A 281 16.98 -13.53 -17.65
N LYS A 282 17.87 -14.51 -17.49
CA LYS A 282 17.48 -15.90 -17.35
C LYS A 282 17.39 -16.28 -15.87
N VAL A 283 16.26 -16.81 -15.47
CA VAL A 283 16.07 -17.36 -14.10
C VAL A 283 16.44 -18.84 -14.08
N MET A 284 17.32 -19.24 -13.16
CA MET A 284 17.65 -20.62 -12.86
C MET A 284 17.18 -20.99 -11.45
N GLU A 285 16.38 -22.04 -11.37
CA GLU A 285 15.75 -22.48 -10.12
C GLU A 285 16.59 -23.51 -9.40
N TYR A 286 16.67 -23.39 -8.08
CA TYR A 286 17.38 -24.30 -7.19
C TYR A 286 16.47 -24.71 -6.03
N GLU A 287 16.66 -25.91 -5.49
CA GLU A 287 15.79 -26.45 -4.43
C GLU A 287 15.88 -25.68 -3.10
N THR A 288 17.00 -24.98 -2.86
CA THR A 288 17.21 -24.18 -1.64
C THR A 288 18.01 -22.91 -1.94
N SER A 289 17.87 -21.89 -1.10
CA SER A 289 18.68 -20.67 -1.16
C SER A 289 20.19 -20.97 -1.08
N ASP A 290 20.61 -21.93 -0.24
CA ASP A 290 22.00 -22.36 -0.15
C ASP A 290 22.54 -22.97 -1.47
N ALA A 291 21.71 -23.71 -2.19
CA ALA A 291 22.06 -24.26 -3.49
C ALA A 291 22.23 -23.15 -4.54
N ALA A 292 21.34 -22.15 -4.53
CA ALA A 292 21.44 -20.97 -5.39
C ALA A 292 22.73 -20.17 -5.11
N VAL A 293 23.07 -19.93 -3.85
CA VAL A 293 24.34 -19.27 -3.45
C VAL A 293 25.55 -20.04 -3.98
N LYS A 294 25.58 -21.37 -3.81
CA LYS A 294 26.69 -22.20 -4.30
C LYS A 294 26.83 -22.19 -5.82
N ALA A 295 25.71 -22.19 -6.53
CA ALA A 295 25.70 -22.09 -8.00
C ALA A 295 26.31 -20.75 -8.48
N MET A 296 25.90 -19.65 -7.87
CA MET A 296 26.46 -18.33 -8.16
C MET A 296 27.96 -18.28 -7.84
N GLN A 297 28.39 -18.83 -6.69
CA GLN A 297 29.81 -18.88 -6.33
C GLN A 297 30.66 -19.71 -7.30
N LYS A 298 30.08 -20.72 -7.94
CA LYS A 298 30.74 -21.54 -8.98
C LYS A 298 30.68 -20.91 -10.37
N GLY A 299 29.99 -19.80 -10.54
CA GLY A 299 29.80 -19.14 -11.84
C GLY A 299 28.75 -19.82 -12.73
N GLU A 300 27.89 -20.69 -12.17
CA GLU A 300 26.74 -21.29 -12.87
C GLU A 300 25.60 -20.25 -13.04
N ALA A 301 25.55 -19.26 -12.14
CA ALA A 301 24.69 -18.08 -12.22
C ALA A 301 25.52 -16.82 -11.99
N ASP A 302 25.02 -15.69 -12.46
CA ASP A 302 25.71 -14.39 -12.38
C ASP A 302 25.42 -13.68 -11.05
N CYS A 303 24.23 -13.86 -10.52
CA CYS A 303 23.80 -13.23 -9.27
C CYS A 303 22.69 -14.02 -8.57
N ILE A 304 22.48 -13.63 -7.31
CA ILE A 304 21.24 -13.84 -6.54
C ILE A 304 20.65 -12.45 -6.35
N VAL A 305 19.33 -12.32 -6.33
CA VAL A 305 18.66 -11.06 -6.01
C VAL A 305 17.98 -11.15 -4.66
N SER A 306 18.12 -10.11 -3.86
CA SER A 306 17.53 -10.02 -2.53
C SER A 306 17.20 -8.55 -2.21
N ASN A 307 16.31 -8.32 -1.25
CA ASN A 307 16.03 -6.98 -0.76
C ASN A 307 17.19 -6.43 0.11
N SER A 308 17.28 -5.12 0.21
CA SER A 308 18.37 -4.43 0.93
C SER A 308 18.50 -4.84 2.40
N GLY A 309 17.41 -5.27 3.03
CA GLY A 309 17.41 -5.73 4.41
C GLY A 309 18.21 -7.03 4.61
N THR A 310 18.15 -7.95 3.67
CA THR A 310 18.79 -9.28 3.76
C THR A 310 20.14 -9.40 3.08
N VAL A 311 20.52 -8.41 2.26
CA VAL A 311 21.82 -8.37 1.52
C VAL A 311 23.01 -8.70 2.41
N SER A 312 23.05 -8.13 3.59
CA SER A 312 24.17 -8.30 4.50
C SER A 312 24.38 -9.75 4.98
N ASP A 313 23.36 -10.61 4.90
CA ASP A 313 23.51 -12.04 5.28
C ASP A 313 24.34 -12.79 4.26
N TYR A 314 24.30 -12.38 3.01
CA TYR A 314 25.11 -12.94 1.93
C TYR A 314 26.54 -12.40 1.96
N LEU A 315 26.75 -11.14 2.36
CA LEU A 315 28.05 -10.47 2.34
C LEU A 315 29.02 -10.91 3.46
N LYS A 316 28.57 -11.75 4.39
CA LYS A 316 29.45 -12.41 5.38
C LYS A 316 30.56 -13.23 4.71
N ASN A 317 30.38 -13.60 3.47
CA ASN A 317 31.40 -14.26 2.66
C ASN A 317 32.17 -13.16 1.87
N ASN A 318 33.42 -12.92 2.29
CA ASN A 318 34.30 -11.87 1.74
C ASN A 318 34.57 -11.89 0.22
N LYS A 319 33.92 -12.77 -0.52
CA LYS A 319 34.04 -12.89 -1.98
C LYS A 319 32.80 -12.41 -2.74
N LEU A 320 31.80 -11.94 -2.00
CA LEU A 320 30.55 -11.47 -2.61
C LEU A 320 30.42 -9.96 -2.45
N HIS A 321 29.83 -9.32 -3.45
CA HIS A 321 29.50 -7.90 -3.44
C HIS A 321 28.02 -7.73 -3.73
N SER A 322 27.47 -6.58 -3.35
CA SER A 322 26.10 -6.21 -3.69
C SER A 322 26.12 -4.99 -4.64
N VAL A 323 25.22 -5.01 -5.61
CA VAL A 323 24.94 -3.89 -6.51
C VAL A 323 23.46 -3.61 -6.42
N PHE A 324 23.08 -2.42 -5.99
CA PHE A 324 21.68 -2.02 -5.95
C PHE A 324 21.11 -1.97 -7.37
N LEU A 325 19.93 -2.54 -7.51
CA LEU A 325 19.17 -2.52 -8.77
C LEU A 325 18.38 -1.22 -8.87
N THR A 326 18.14 -0.76 -10.09
CA THR A 326 17.37 0.47 -10.33
C THR A 326 15.87 0.27 -10.17
N LYS A 327 15.39 -0.98 -10.20
CA LYS A 327 13.99 -1.34 -10.02
C LYS A 327 13.75 -1.76 -8.59
N GLU A 328 12.90 -1.01 -7.92
CA GLU A 328 12.41 -1.33 -6.58
C GLU A 328 11.34 -2.42 -6.67
N ASP A 329 11.01 -3.03 -5.55
CA ASP A 329 9.93 -3.99 -5.41
C ASP A 329 8.86 -3.40 -4.48
N ASP A 330 7.75 -2.99 -5.07
CA ASP A 330 6.58 -2.56 -4.32
C ASP A 330 5.82 -3.79 -3.83
N VAL A 331 5.51 -3.81 -2.56
CA VAL A 331 4.79 -4.90 -1.91
C VAL A 331 3.47 -4.42 -1.32
N SER A 332 2.48 -5.29 -1.38
CA SER A 332 1.09 -5.06 -1.03
C SER A 332 0.55 -6.22 -0.20
N PHE A 333 -0.65 -6.08 0.33
CA PHE A 333 -1.42 -7.25 0.76
C PHE A 333 -2.01 -7.95 -0.46
N ALA A 334 -2.16 -9.27 -0.37
CA ALA A 334 -2.97 -10.03 -1.33
C ALA A 334 -4.21 -10.57 -0.61
N VAL A 335 -5.39 -10.34 -1.19
CA VAL A 335 -6.68 -10.90 -0.75
C VAL A 335 -7.25 -11.77 -1.86
N GLN A 336 -8.20 -12.66 -1.56
CA GLN A 336 -8.89 -13.41 -2.60
C GLN A 336 -9.58 -12.46 -3.59
N GLN A 337 -9.59 -12.83 -4.85
CA GLN A 337 -10.37 -12.10 -5.85
C GLN A 337 -11.87 -12.21 -5.53
N GLY A 338 -12.55 -11.06 -5.47
CA GLY A 338 -13.96 -10.99 -5.07
C GLY A 338 -14.19 -10.53 -3.65
N GLU A 339 -13.13 -10.08 -2.93
CA GLU A 339 -13.20 -9.47 -1.61
C GLU A 339 -12.97 -7.93 -1.63
N PRO A 340 -13.83 -7.16 -2.36
CA PRO A 340 -13.61 -5.72 -2.54
C PRO A 340 -13.75 -4.93 -1.24
N VAL A 341 -14.60 -5.39 -0.31
CA VAL A 341 -14.83 -4.70 0.96
C VAL A 341 -13.59 -4.80 1.83
N LEU A 342 -13.03 -6.00 1.99
CA LEU A 342 -11.77 -6.18 2.73
C LEU A 342 -10.63 -5.39 2.09
N LEU A 343 -10.52 -5.41 0.76
CA LEU A 343 -9.49 -4.67 0.04
C LEU A 343 -9.61 -3.16 0.28
N SER A 344 -10.84 -2.63 0.27
CA SER A 344 -11.10 -1.22 0.58
C SER A 344 -10.72 -0.86 2.03
N ILE A 345 -11.07 -1.70 3.01
CA ILE A 345 -10.67 -1.51 4.42
C ILE A 345 -9.13 -1.48 4.54
N LEU A 346 -8.43 -2.43 3.92
CA LEU A 346 -6.97 -2.49 3.95
C LEU A 346 -6.33 -1.23 3.33
N ASN A 347 -6.83 -0.77 2.18
CA ASN A 347 -6.34 0.45 1.55
C ASN A 347 -6.56 1.69 2.43
N LYS A 348 -7.68 1.76 3.13
CA LYS A 348 -7.93 2.82 4.13
C LYS A 348 -6.94 2.76 5.29
N THR A 349 -6.59 1.57 5.79
CA THR A 349 -5.55 1.47 6.82
C THR A 349 -4.21 1.99 6.31
N LEU A 350 -3.80 1.59 5.09
CA LEU A 350 -2.54 2.02 4.49
C LEU A 350 -2.48 3.54 4.27
N THR A 351 -3.58 4.15 3.88
CA THR A 351 -3.65 5.60 3.67
C THR A 351 -3.63 6.37 4.99
N SER A 352 -4.17 5.77 6.06
CA SER A 352 -4.23 6.39 7.40
C SER A 352 -2.93 6.26 8.19
N MET A 353 -1.92 5.56 7.66
CA MET A 353 -0.66 5.28 8.36
C MET A 353 0.56 5.92 7.68
N PRO A 354 1.64 6.20 8.42
CA PRO A 354 2.91 6.65 7.85
C PRO A 354 3.70 5.48 7.22
N THR A 355 3.19 4.89 6.14
CA THR A 355 3.75 3.68 5.49
C THR A 355 5.21 3.83 5.07
N ALA A 356 5.69 5.04 4.80
CA ALA A 356 7.10 5.32 4.48
C ALA A 356 8.08 4.84 5.58
N GLN A 357 7.62 4.68 6.83
CA GLN A 357 8.45 4.17 7.93
C GLN A 357 8.72 2.66 7.80
N PHE A 358 7.84 1.91 7.17
CA PHE A 358 7.96 0.45 7.05
C PHE A 358 9.18 0.03 6.24
N SER A 359 9.49 0.74 5.15
CA SER A 359 10.68 0.46 4.34
C SER A 359 11.98 0.59 5.14
N GLY A 360 12.07 1.58 6.03
CA GLY A 360 13.20 1.74 6.95
C GLY A 360 13.21 0.69 8.07
N ALA A 361 12.03 0.31 8.56
CA ALA A 361 11.87 -0.68 9.62
C ALA A 361 12.38 -2.08 9.19
N VAL A 362 12.20 -2.49 7.94
CA VAL A 362 12.74 -3.75 7.39
C VAL A 362 14.23 -3.88 7.67
N VAL A 363 15.01 -2.83 7.40
CA VAL A 363 16.46 -2.82 7.62
C VAL A 363 16.78 -2.92 9.12
N SER A 364 16.04 -2.20 9.95
CA SER A 364 16.24 -2.19 11.41
C SER A 364 15.94 -3.56 12.04
N TYR A 365 14.84 -4.21 11.63
CA TYR A 365 14.49 -5.55 12.11
C TYR A 365 15.52 -6.60 11.69
N ASN A 366 16.00 -6.57 10.45
CA ASN A 366 17.06 -7.46 9.99
C ASN A 366 18.37 -7.26 10.78
N ALA A 367 18.71 -6.01 11.13
CA ALA A 367 19.89 -5.73 11.94
C ALA A 367 19.75 -6.24 13.38
N SER A 368 18.56 -6.11 13.97
CA SER A 368 18.28 -6.51 15.38
C SER A 368 18.10 -8.03 15.56
N SER A 369 17.60 -8.72 14.54
CA SER A 369 17.44 -10.20 14.58
C SER A 369 18.78 -10.97 14.52
N ARG A 370 19.89 -10.27 14.26
CA ARG A 370 21.22 -10.87 14.24
C ARG A 370 21.65 -11.29 15.65
N LYS A 371 21.49 -12.57 15.96
CA LYS A 371 22.23 -13.16 17.07
C LYS A 371 23.70 -13.29 16.63
N VAL A 372 24.58 -12.46 17.18
CA VAL A 372 26.03 -12.64 17.04
C VAL A 372 26.37 -13.99 17.69
N THR A 373 26.67 -14.99 16.87
CA THR A 373 27.09 -16.30 17.37
C THR A 373 28.52 -16.19 17.90
N ALA A 374 28.89 -17.09 18.82
CA ALA A 374 30.28 -17.14 19.27
C ALA A 374 31.27 -17.37 18.11
N LYS A 375 30.81 -17.98 17.00
CA LYS A 375 31.58 -18.18 15.78
C LYS A 375 31.77 -16.86 15.00
N ASP A 376 30.74 -16.05 14.91
CA ASP A 376 30.83 -14.73 14.28
C ASP A 376 31.76 -13.82 15.08
N PHE A 377 31.61 -13.84 16.42
CA PHE A 377 32.52 -13.10 17.30
C PHE A 377 33.99 -13.48 17.15
N ILE A 378 34.25 -14.79 17.04
CA ILE A 378 35.62 -15.30 16.82
C ILE A 378 36.13 -14.93 15.43
N GLN A 379 35.33 -14.98 14.38
CA GLN A 379 35.74 -14.61 13.03
C GLN A 379 36.04 -13.11 12.92
N ASP A 380 35.21 -12.25 13.51
CA ASP A 380 35.38 -10.80 13.49
C ASP A 380 36.54 -10.32 14.39
N ASN A 381 36.95 -11.13 15.37
CA ASN A 381 38.02 -10.79 16.31
C ASN A 381 39.19 -11.79 16.25
N LEU A 382 39.46 -12.37 15.08
CA LEU A 382 40.55 -13.36 14.90
C LEU A 382 41.93 -12.88 15.41
N LEU A 383 42.20 -11.56 15.37
CA LEU A 383 43.42 -10.94 15.91
C LEU A 383 43.42 -10.77 17.42
N ALA A 384 42.26 -10.85 18.08
CA ALA A 384 42.13 -10.70 19.53
C ALA A 384 42.08 -12.08 20.25
N VAL A 385 41.86 -13.15 19.49
CA VAL A 385 41.71 -14.56 20.01
C VAL A 385 42.93 -15.40 19.66
N SER A 386 43.88 -14.89 18.88
CA SER A 386 45.21 -15.49 18.60
C SER A 386 46.23 -14.94 19.58
#